data_511df4eb2eaff6acfcb6081e5fc9c5a1
#
_entry.id   511df4eb2eaff6acfcb6081e5fc9c5a1
#
_cell.length_a   1.000
_cell.length_b   1.000
_cell.length_c   1.000
_cell.angle_alpha   90.00
_cell.angle_beta   90.00
_cell.angle_gamma   90.00
#
_symmetry.space_group_name_H-M   'P 1'
#
loop_
_entity.id
_entity.type
_entity.pdbx_description
1 polymer ?
#
loop_
_entity_poly.entity_id
_entity_poly.type
_entity_poly.pdbx_seq_one_letter_code
_entity_poly.pdbx_strand_id
1 'polypeptide(L)'
;VKVEKLKQFSIFMPNKPGALSRLASLFQERGISIVGIASEVRDDSGLVRIALAHDADVSALLSKAGFSSVETHVLSVEVGDKPGQLLRVAEALAEGKINITTVYGTAVTGGQTARIMIAVQNTDRAFEILQAMAAAEVPHG
;
A
#
# COMPACT_ATOMS: atom_id res chain seq x y z
N VAL A 1 -3.06 2.61 16.48
CA VAL A 1 -3.40 2.41 15.06
C VAL A 1 -3.50 3.75 14.36
N LYS A 2 -2.80 3.88 13.25
CA LYS A 2 -2.83 5.07 12.42
C LYS A 2 -3.22 4.65 11.01
N VAL A 3 -4.22 5.32 10.44
CA VAL A 3 -4.76 4.96 9.12
C VAL A 3 -4.61 6.14 8.16
N GLU A 4 -4.06 5.88 6.99
CA GLU A 4 -3.90 6.88 5.94
C GLU A 4 -4.38 6.32 4.61
N LYS A 5 -4.99 7.17 3.79
CA LYS A 5 -5.36 6.82 2.42
C LYS A 5 -4.24 7.29 1.49
N LEU A 6 -3.66 6.37 0.76
CA LEU A 6 -2.55 6.65 -0.15
C LEU A 6 -2.89 6.24 -1.58
N LYS A 7 -2.17 6.80 -2.53
CA LYS A 7 -2.25 6.35 -3.92
C LYS A 7 -1.43 5.09 -4.10
N GLN A 8 -1.95 4.15 -4.85
CA GLN A 8 -1.25 2.94 -5.23
C GLN A 8 -1.24 2.81 -6.74
N PHE A 9 -0.09 2.47 -7.28
CA PHE A 9 0.06 2.22 -8.71
C PHE A 9 0.36 0.75 -8.92
N SER A 10 -0.46 0.10 -9.74
CA SER A 10 -0.19 -1.25 -10.20
C SER A 10 0.50 -1.12 -11.55
N ILE A 11 1.76 -1.51 -11.62
CA ILE A 11 2.63 -1.26 -12.78
C ILE A 11 2.95 -2.60 -13.44
N PHE A 12 2.62 -2.71 -14.73
CA PHE A 12 2.86 -3.91 -15.51
C PHE A 12 4.28 -3.88 -16.06
N MET A 13 5.03 -4.95 -15.84
CA MET A 13 6.45 -5.01 -16.20
C MET A 13 6.78 -6.35 -16.84
N PRO A 14 7.73 -6.37 -17.78
CA PRO A 14 8.24 -7.65 -18.26
C PRO A 14 9.05 -8.34 -17.15
N ASN A 15 8.92 -9.66 -17.07
CA ASN A 15 9.71 -10.45 -16.12
C ASN A 15 11.10 -10.68 -16.69
N LYS A 16 11.98 -9.68 -16.55
CA LYS A 16 13.35 -9.77 -17.02
C LYS A 16 14.29 -8.95 -16.14
N PRO A 17 15.58 -9.30 -16.11
CA PRO A 17 16.54 -8.54 -15.31
C PRO A 17 16.56 -7.06 -15.68
N GLY A 18 16.66 -6.21 -14.66
CA GLY A 18 16.76 -4.77 -14.84
C GLY A 18 15.44 -4.01 -14.88
N ALA A 19 14.30 -4.70 -15.02
CA ALA A 19 13.02 -4.01 -15.08
C ALA A 19 12.71 -3.24 -13.79
N LEU A 20 12.92 -3.87 -12.65
CA LEU A 20 12.67 -3.21 -11.36
C LEU A 20 13.67 -2.06 -11.11
N SER A 21 14.93 -2.24 -11.45
CA SER A 21 15.92 -1.17 -11.25
C SER A 21 15.64 0.05 -12.11
N ARG A 22 15.13 -0.15 -13.33
CA ARG A 22 14.72 0.96 -14.20
C ARG A 22 13.57 1.74 -13.58
N LEU A 23 12.58 1.03 -13.02
CA LEU A 23 11.45 1.66 -12.34
C LEU A 23 11.91 2.43 -11.10
N ALA A 24 12.76 1.81 -10.28
CA ALA A 24 13.28 2.44 -9.07
C ALA A 24 14.10 3.70 -9.37
N SER A 25 14.90 3.66 -10.42
CA SER A 25 15.66 4.83 -10.89
C SER A 25 14.76 6.00 -11.22
N LEU A 26 13.63 5.73 -11.86
CA LEU A 26 12.69 6.77 -12.25
C LEU A 26 12.17 7.52 -11.02
N PHE A 27 11.82 6.80 -9.96
CA PHE A 27 11.34 7.43 -8.72
C PHE A 27 12.47 8.18 -8.00
N GLN A 28 13.67 7.60 -7.98
CA GLN A 28 14.82 8.26 -7.36
C GLN A 28 15.15 9.59 -8.03
N GLU A 29 15.14 9.63 -9.36
CA GLU A 29 15.44 10.84 -10.11
C GLU A 29 14.46 11.97 -9.82
N ARG A 30 13.23 11.64 -9.47
CA ARG A 30 12.19 12.62 -9.17
C ARG A 30 12.02 12.89 -7.69
N GLY A 31 12.85 12.27 -6.85
CA GLY A 31 12.78 12.46 -5.41
C GLY A 31 11.51 11.91 -4.78
N ILE A 32 10.90 10.90 -5.39
CA ILE A 32 9.66 10.29 -4.91
C ILE A 32 10.00 9.09 -4.04
N SER A 33 9.53 9.12 -2.80
CA SER A 33 9.75 8.01 -1.85
C SER A 33 8.66 6.98 -1.98
N ILE A 34 9.07 5.72 -2.01
CA ILE A 34 8.16 4.57 -2.03
C ILE A 34 7.84 4.21 -0.58
N VAL A 35 6.57 4.21 -0.23
CA VAL A 35 6.11 3.87 1.12
C VAL A 35 5.93 2.36 1.27
N GLY A 36 5.46 1.70 0.24
CA GLY A 36 5.29 0.26 0.23
C GLY A 36 5.43 -0.28 -1.17
N ILE A 37 5.89 -1.52 -1.28
CA ILE A 37 6.07 -2.18 -2.57
C ILE A 37 5.77 -3.66 -2.43
N ALA A 38 5.07 -4.20 -3.41
CA ALA A 38 4.83 -5.64 -3.53
C ALA A 38 4.91 -6.01 -5.00
N SER A 39 5.43 -7.19 -5.29
CA SER A 39 5.53 -7.66 -6.66
C SER A 39 5.06 -9.08 -6.77
N GLU A 40 4.49 -9.42 -7.92
CA GLU A 40 4.18 -10.79 -8.25
C GLU A 40 4.51 -11.04 -9.71
N VAL A 41 4.90 -12.26 -10.00
CA VAL A 41 5.29 -12.68 -11.34
C VAL A 41 4.41 -13.85 -11.75
N ARG A 42 3.86 -13.77 -12.97
CA ARG A 42 3.11 -14.85 -13.58
C ARG A 42 3.65 -15.04 -14.99
N ASP A 43 4.26 -16.20 -15.22
CA ASP A 43 4.86 -16.52 -16.53
C ASP A 43 5.85 -15.43 -16.96
N ASP A 44 5.59 -14.77 -18.09
CA ASP A 44 6.49 -13.77 -18.66
C ASP A 44 6.16 -12.35 -18.21
N SER A 45 5.13 -12.19 -17.41
CA SER A 45 4.70 -10.85 -16.97
C SER A 45 4.87 -10.67 -15.47
N GLY A 46 5.12 -9.44 -15.09
CA GLY A 46 5.22 -9.04 -13.69
C GLY A 46 4.26 -7.91 -13.38
N LEU A 47 3.85 -7.84 -12.15
CA LEU A 47 3.03 -6.75 -11.63
C LEU A 47 3.70 -6.23 -10.38
N VAL A 48 3.98 -4.94 -10.35
CA VAL A 48 4.55 -4.28 -9.17
C VAL A 48 3.52 -3.28 -8.65
N ARG A 49 3.19 -3.40 -7.37
CA ARG A 49 2.32 -2.45 -6.69
C ARG A 49 3.18 -1.54 -5.83
N ILE A 50 3.03 -0.24 -6.02
CA ILE A 50 3.80 0.76 -5.28
C ILE A 50 2.83 1.74 -4.64
N ALA A 51 2.98 1.92 -3.33
CA ALA A 51 2.21 2.92 -2.59
C ALA A 51 3.09 4.14 -2.31
N LEU A 52 2.52 5.31 -2.53
CA LEU A 52 3.23 6.58 -2.41
C LEU A 52 2.51 7.51 -1.44
N ALA A 53 3.28 8.24 -0.65
CA ALA A 53 2.75 9.24 0.26
C ALA A 53 2.48 10.60 -0.43
N HIS A 54 3.03 10.80 -1.60
CA HIS A 54 2.94 12.07 -2.30
C HIS A 54 1.78 12.12 -3.27
N ASP A 55 1.27 13.32 -3.49
CA ASP A 55 0.19 13.59 -4.41
C ASP A 55 0.72 14.03 -5.78
N ALA A 56 1.90 13.57 -6.14
CA ALA A 56 2.51 13.88 -7.43
C ALA A 56 1.80 13.12 -8.56
N ASP A 57 1.83 13.70 -9.76
CA ASP A 57 1.26 13.06 -10.93
C ASP A 57 2.21 11.98 -11.45
N VAL A 58 2.24 10.87 -10.73
CA VAL A 58 3.11 9.74 -11.05
C VAL A 58 2.59 8.97 -12.27
N SER A 59 1.29 9.01 -12.51
CA SER A 59 0.69 8.35 -13.66
C SER A 59 1.29 8.87 -14.97
N ALA A 60 1.41 10.20 -15.12
CA ALA A 60 2.01 10.79 -16.30
C ALA A 60 3.49 10.44 -16.41
N LEU A 61 4.21 10.45 -15.28
CA LEU A 61 5.61 10.09 -15.23
C LEU A 61 5.84 8.66 -15.71
N LEU A 62 5.04 7.73 -15.24
CA LEU A 62 5.12 6.32 -15.64
C LEU A 62 4.82 6.14 -17.13
N SER A 63 3.78 6.81 -17.60
CA SER A 63 3.39 6.73 -19.01
C SER A 63 4.50 7.25 -19.93
N LYS A 64 5.10 8.38 -19.58
CA LYS A 64 6.21 8.95 -20.37
C LYS A 64 7.41 8.02 -20.40
N ALA A 65 7.66 7.28 -19.34
CA ALA A 65 8.76 6.34 -19.25
C ALA A 65 8.47 5.00 -19.93
N GLY A 66 7.25 4.84 -20.47
CA GLY A 66 6.86 3.62 -21.17
C GLY A 66 6.27 2.54 -20.29
N PHE A 67 5.89 2.86 -19.07
CA PHE A 67 5.25 1.89 -18.18
C PHE A 67 3.72 1.99 -18.28
N SER A 68 3.06 0.83 -18.35
CA SER A 68 1.62 0.73 -18.22
C SER A 68 1.27 0.61 -16.74
N SER A 69 0.35 1.44 -16.27
CA SER A 69 -0.02 1.41 -14.87
C SER A 69 -1.50 1.72 -14.66
N VAL A 70 -2.00 1.28 -13.50
CA VAL A 70 -3.36 1.60 -13.05
C VAL A 70 -3.24 2.26 -11.68
N GLU A 71 -3.82 3.45 -11.54
CA GLU A 71 -3.84 4.17 -10.27
C GLU A 71 -5.07 3.75 -9.48
N THR A 72 -4.86 3.40 -8.21
CA THR A 72 -5.92 3.07 -7.28
C THR A 72 -5.61 3.71 -5.93
N HIS A 73 -6.41 3.42 -4.93
CA HIS A 73 -6.14 3.82 -3.57
C HIS A 73 -5.84 2.60 -2.70
N VAL A 74 -5.01 2.80 -1.69
CA VAL A 74 -4.69 1.79 -0.70
C VAL A 74 -4.74 2.43 0.67
N LEU A 75 -5.09 1.67 1.68
CA LEU A 75 -5.04 2.12 3.05
C LEU A 75 -3.73 1.67 3.69
N SER A 76 -3.03 2.61 4.29
CA SER A 76 -1.84 2.32 5.09
C SER A 76 -2.29 2.28 6.55
N VAL A 77 -2.17 1.12 7.17
CA VAL A 77 -2.56 0.92 8.56
C VAL A 77 -1.32 0.62 9.37
N GLU A 78 -0.92 1.56 10.22
CA GLU A 78 0.22 1.39 11.10
C GLU A 78 -0.27 0.88 12.44
N VAL A 79 0.24 -0.27 12.85
CA VAL A 79 -0.17 -0.95 14.08
C VAL A 79 1.07 -1.28 14.91
N GLY A 80 0.87 -1.54 16.21
CA GLY A 80 1.95 -2.02 17.04
C GLY A 80 2.44 -3.39 16.56
N ASP A 81 3.72 -3.65 16.69
CA ASP A 81 4.30 -4.93 16.28
C ASP A 81 4.05 -5.99 17.36
N LYS A 82 2.82 -6.46 17.39
CA LYS A 82 2.34 -7.48 18.35
C LYS A 82 1.50 -8.51 17.64
N PRO A 83 1.44 -9.75 18.14
CA PRO A 83 0.49 -10.73 17.61
C PRO A 83 -0.95 -10.25 17.69
N GLY A 84 -1.73 -10.57 16.70
CA GLY A 84 -3.15 -10.28 16.68
C GLY A 84 -3.55 -8.94 16.07
N GLN A 85 -2.61 -8.09 15.70
CA GLN A 85 -2.94 -6.78 15.13
C GLN A 85 -3.60 -6.91 13.74
N LEU A 86 -3.06 -7.77 12.89
CA LEU A 86 -3.67 -8.03 11.59
C LEU A 86 -5.07 -8.61 11.74
N LEU A 87 -5.25 -9.52 12.69
CA LEU A 87 -6.55 -10.13 12.95
C LEU A 87 -7.59 -9.07 13.33
N ARG A 88 -7.24 -8.14 14.18
CA ARG A 88 -8.16 -7.07 14.59
C ARG A 88 -8.61 -6.22 13.41
N VAL A 89 -7.67 -5.86 12.54
CA VAL A 89 -7.97 -5.08 11.33
C VAL A 89 -8.88 -5.87 10.40
N ALA A 90 -8.53 -7.13 10.17
CA ALA A 90 -9.30 -8.01 9.28
C ALA A 90 -10.72 -8.23 9.80
N GLU A 91 -10.88 -8.44 11.11
CA GLU A 91 -12.19 -8.62 11.73
C GLU A 91 -13.06 -7.36 11.61
N ALA A 92 -12.46 -6.19 11.85
CA ALA A 92 -13.20 -4.92 11.74
C ALA A 92 -13.74 -4.72 10.33
N LEU A 93 -12.94 -5.02 9.32
CA LEU A 93 -13.37 -4.91 7.93
C LEU A 93 -14.40 -5.98 7.57
N ALA A 94 -14.24 -7.20 8.09
CA ALA A 94 -15.20 -8.27 7.85
C ALA A 94 -16.58 -7.96 8.45
N GLU A 95 -16.60 -7.38 9.65
CA GLU A 95 -17.86 -6.95 10.28
C GLU A 95 -18.57 -5.90 9.44
N GLY A 96 -17.81 -5.02 8.79
CA GLY A 96 -18.33 -4.01 7.87
C GLY A 96 -18.65 -4.54 6.49
N LYS A 97 -18.47 -5.85 6.27
CA LYS A 97 -18.68 -6.52 4.98
C LYS A 97 -17.79 -5.95 3.87
N ILE A 98 -16.56 -5.59 4.24
CA ILE A 98 -15.56 -5.08 3.32
C ILE A 98 -14.66 -6.24 2.90
N ASN A 99 -14.56 -6.47 1.59
CA ASN A 99 -13.68 -7.48 1.04
C ASN A 99 -12.28 -6.90 0.77
N ILE A 100 -11.26 -7.55 1.31
CA ILE A 100 -9.87 -7.18 1.08
C ILE A 100 -9.40 -7.84 -0.22
N THR A 101 -8.94 -7.02 -1.16
CA THR A 101 -8.47 -7.52 -2.46
C THR A 101 -6.96 -7.70 -2.51
N THR A 102 -6.23 -6.90 -1.74
CA THR A 102 -4.77 -6.99 -1.70
C THR A 102 -4.31 -6.59 -0.31
N VAL A 103 -3.37 -7.34 0.24
CA VAL A 103 -2.75 -6.99 1.51
C VAL A 103 -1.25 -7.32 1.46
N TYR A 104 -0.44 -6.38 1.91
CA TYR A 104 1.00 -6.63 2.06
C TYR A 104 1.53 -5.80 3.22
N GLY A 105 2.58 -6.29 3.82
CA GLY A 105 3.17 -5.65 4.98
C GLY A 105 4.54 -5.07 4.70
N THR A 106 4.91 -4.07 5.47
CA THR A 106 6.24 -3.49 5.43
C THR A 106 6.66 -3.11 6.84
N ALA A 107 7.94 -3.26 7.13
CA ALA A 107 8.49 -2.90 8.43
C ALA A 107 8.65 -1.38 8.51
N VAL A 108 8.44 -0.84 9.70
CA VAL A 108 8.73 0.55 9.99
C VAL A 108 10.04 0.60 10.76
N THR A 109 10.90 1.55 10.40
CA THR A 109 12.20 1.73 11.05
C THR A 109 12.01 1.97 12.54
N GLY A 110 12.74 1.20 13.37
CA GLY A 110 12.63 1.29 14.81
C GLY A 110 11.97 0.08 15.47
N GLY A 111 11.33 -0.79 14.71
CA GLY A 111 10.87 -2.10 15.17
C GLY A 111 9.69 -2.14 16.13
N GLN A 112 9.06 -1.00 16.42
CA GLN A 112 7.94 -0.95 17.37
C GLN A 112 6.58 -1.00 16.68
N THR A 113 6.53 -0.72 15.39
CA THR A 113 5.31 -0.73 14.62
C THR A 113 5.50 -1.48 13.32
N ALA A 114 4.39 -1.91 12.75
CA ALA A 114 4.33 -2.50 11.42
C ALA A 114 3.31 -1.73 10.60
N ARG A 115 3.56 -1.65 9.31
CA ARG A 115 2.64 -1.01 8.38
C ARG A 115 2.03 -2.07 7.50
N ILE A 116 0.70 -2.07 7.44
CA ILE A 116 -0.05 -3.00 6.60
C ILE A 116 -0.73 -2.18 5.50
N MET A 117 -0.49 -2.55 4.26
CA MET A 117 -1.10 -1.91 3.10
C MET A 117 -2.29 -2.75 2.68
N ILE A 118 -3.48 -2.15 2.64
CA ILE A 118 -4.72 -2.87 2.39
C ILE A 118 -5.49 -2.19 1.26
N ALA A 119 -5.74 -2.93 0.19
CA ALA A 119 -6.62 -2.49 -0.87
C ALA A 119 -7.96 -3.20 -0.75
N VAL A 120 -9.03 -2.46 -0.90
CA VAL A 120 -10.39 -2.95 -0.73
C VAL A 120 -11.27 -2.42 -1.86
N GLN A 121 -12.47 -2.97 -1.99
CA GLN A 121 -13.42 -2.52 -3.00
C GLN A 121 -14.04 -1.16 -2.67
N ASN A 122 -14.24 -0.86 -1.41
CA ASN A 122 -14.80 0.41 -0.96
C ASN A 122 -13.84 1.07 0.01
N THR A 123 -12.90 1.84 -0.53
CA THR A 123 -11.83 2.46 0.24
C THR A 123 -12.35 3.45 1.28
N ASP A 124 -13.31 4.28 0.91
CA ASP A 124 -13.82 5.31 1.82
C ASP A 124 -14.51 4.72 3.03
N ARG A 125 -15.34 3.68 2.81
CA ARG A 125 -16.02 3.02 3.92
C ARG A 125 -15.02 2.28 4.81
N ALA A 126 -14.05 1.60 4.23
CA ALA A 126 -13.00 0.93 4.99
C ALA A 126 -12.20 1.92 5.82
N PHE A 127 -11.88 3.07 5.24
CA PHE A 127 -11.18 4.14 5.95
C PHE A 127 -11.99 4.59 7.18
N GLU A 128 -13.29 4.80 7.03
CA GLU A 128 -14.15 5.18 8.14
C GLU A 128 -14.16 4.13 9.26
N ILE A 129 -14.27 2.86 8.89
CA ILE A 129 -14.29 1.75 9.85
C ILE A 129 -12.97 1.70 10.64
N LEU A 130 -11.85 1.80 9.95
CA LEU A 130 -10.55 1.72 10.59
C LEU A 130 -10.23 2.98 11.41
N GLN A 131 -10.70 4.14 10.96
CA GLN A 131 -10.58 5.37 11.75
C GLN A 131 -11.35 5.26 13.06
N ALA A 132 -12.55 4.71 13.01
CA ALA A 132 -13.36 4.50 14.21
C ALA A 132 -12.69 3.52 15.18
N MET A 133 -12.09 2.46 14.64
CA MET A 133 -11.32 1.51 15.43
C MET A 133 -10.13 2.19 16.10
N ALA A 134 -9.40 3.02 15.36
CA ALA A 134 -8.25 3.75 15.89
C ALA A 134 -8.66 4.73 16.98
N ALA A 135 -9.78 5.42 16.81
CA ALA A 135 -10.29 6.35 17.81
C ALA A 135 -10.73 5.65 19.10
N ALA A 136 -11.21 4.42 18.98
CA ALA A 136 -11.61 3.61 20.15
C ALA A 136 -10.41 3.09 20.94
N GLU A 137 -9.23 3.08 20.33
CA GLU A 137 -7.99 2.68 20.98
C GLU A 137 -7.30 3.87 21.65
N VAL A 138 -7.99 4.54 22.53
CA VAL A 138 -7.39 5.69 23.21
C VAL A 138 -6.22 5.19 24.05
N PRO A 139 -5.01 5.75 23.84
CA PRO A 139 -3.88 5.35 24.66
C PRO A 139 -4.14 5.71 26.10
N HIS A 140 -4.04 4.71 26.96
CA HIS A 140 -4.15 4.90 28.39
C HIS A 140 -2.79 5.36 28.93
N GLY A 141 -2.76 6.54 29.34
CA GLY A 141 -1.59 7.05 30.01
C GLY A 141 -0.88 8.10 29.38
#